data_db67e3e2a51c45ad15b1e06114b2f51d
#
_entry.id   db67e3e2a51c45ad15b1e06114b2f51d
#
_cell.length_a   1.000
_cell.length_b   1.000
_cell.length_c   1.000
_cell.angle_alpha   90.00
_cell.angle_beta   90.00
_cell.angle_gamma   90.00
#
_symmetry.space_group_name_H-M   'P 1'
#
loop_
_entity.id
_entity.type
_entity.pdbx_description
1 polymer ?
#
loop_
_entity_poly.entity_id
_entity_poly.type
_entity_poly.pdbx_seq_one_letter_code
_entity_poly.pdbx_strand_id
1 'polypeptide(L)'
;MIWLDITDPKYVLFFKGMLPLLKKIDEVIITTRGNEDYSETHRLLELFKIEAYCIGGYGGASKLGKLQARLQRQNGFLSLFERLGKTPQIFITGASVEGVQTAYGLGIPVINFADTPIAGHIFSLQALTILSRLTLPLSSLVFHPFVVPAQCYEALGVAKENIIAYEFIDVALWLRDLKKGKDFREELGLDSSLPCILIREEEYKAHYVKEKLPIIYESVHLLSSSLNANLVIMPRYGSEGLIKEFGGLNNVHILEKKLDPSEFYPYIDLLIGGGGTMNLESCYLGIPTISTRSLFLYHDIYLLENRLMHHAKTPQEVLFFARNILSKLTPPVPNAHLFEKEKAGFEKIVETLKQRFFTPN
;
A
#
# COMPACT_ATOMS: atom_id res chain seq x y z
N MET A 1 3.43 18.39 -20.64
CA MET A 1 3.02 18.32 -19.22
C MET A 1 2.58 16.90 -18.89
N ILE A 2 3.10 16.34 -17.80
CA ILE A 2 2.73 15.01 -17.24
C ILE A 2 1.71 15.24 -16.14
N TRP A 3 0.62 14.48 -16.14
CA TRP A 3 -0.37 14.48 -15.06
C TRP A 3 -0.23 13.21 -14.21
N LEU A 4 0.03 13.35 -12.91
CA LEU A 4 0.12 12.27 -11.94
C LEU A 4 -1.01 12.39 -10.92
N ASP A 5 -1.88 11.38 -10.80
CA ASP A 5 -2.94 11.36 -9.80
C ASP A 5 -2.66 10.32 -8.70
N ILE A 6 -2.52 10.81 -7.46
CA ILE A 6 -2.18 10.00 -6.29
C ILE A 6 -3.37 9.98 -5.32
N THR A 7 -4.06 8.86 -5.23
CA THR A 7 -5.30 8.72 -4.45
C THR A 7 -5.20 7.76 -3.27
N ASP A 8 -4.05 7.12 -3.07
CA ASP A 8 -3.80 6.16 -1.99
C ASP A 8 -2.45 6.43 -1.32
N PRO A 9 -2.34 6.30 0.01
CA PRO A 9 -1.11 6.55 0.76
C PRO A 9 0.12 5.78 0.26
N LYS A 10 -0.06 4.51 -0.14
CA LYS A 10 0.99 3.68 -0.72
C LYS A 10 1.64 4.36 -1.94
N TYR A 11 0.83 4.95 -2.81
CA TYR A 11 1.33 5.56 -4.04
C TYR A 11 2.03 6.89 -3.81
N VAL A 12 1.91 7.52 -2.64
CA VAL A 12 2.79 8.64 -2.26
C VAL A 12 4.22 8.14 -2.10
N LEU A 13 4.40 7.06 -1.33
CA LEU A 13 5.71 6.42 -1.13
C LEU A 13 6.28 5.90 -2.44
N PHE A 14 5.44 5.26 -3.25
CA PHE A 14 5.82 4.72 -4.54
C PHE A 14 6.31 5.82 -5.50
N PHE A 15 5.47 6.82 -5.81
CA PHE A 15 5.81 7.83 -6.81
C PHE A 15 6.81 8.88 -6.33
N LYS A 16 7.04 9.05 -5.03
CA LYS A 16 8.06 9.96 -4.48
C LYS A 16 9.41 9.79 -5.16
N GLY A 17 9.85 8.55 -5.35
CA GLY A 17 11.12 8.26 -6.03
C GLY A 17 11.10 8.51 -7.54
N MET A 18 9.93 8.46 -8.18
CA MET A 18 9.78 8.67 -9.63
C MET A 18 9.73 10.15 -10.00
N LEU A 19 9.21 11.00 -9.13
CA LEU A 19 8.98 12.43 -9.40
C LEU A 19 10.22 13.18 -9.90
N PRO A 20 11.42 13.03 -9.30
CA PRO A 20 12.61 13.72 -9.78
C PRO A 20 13.01 13.33 -11.21
N LEU A 21 12.69 12.09 -11.62
CA LEU A 21 12.99 11.59 -12.96
C LEU A 21 11.96 12.12 -13.97
N LEU A 22 10.68 12.13 -13.62
CA LEU A 22 9.61 12.70 -14.47
C LEU A 22 9.82 14.20 -14.72
N LYS A 23 10.21 14.96 -13.70
CA LYS A 23 10.51 16.39 -13.81
C LYS A 23 11.69 16.73 -14.72
N LYS A 24 12.53 15.75 -15.07
CA LYS A 24 13.59 15.91 -16.08
C LYS A 24 13.08 15.76 -17.51
N ILE A 25 11.88 15.16 -17.69
CA ILE A 25 11.28 14.97 -19.00
C ILE A 25 10.40 16.16 -19.35
N ASP A 26 9.49 16.52 -18.44
CA ASP A 26 8.50 17.59 -18.67
C ASP A 26 7.97 18.14 -17.34
N GLU A 27 7.19 19.22 -17.41
CA GLU A 27 6.40 19.74 -16.29
C GLU A 27 5.48 18.65 -15.73
N VAL A 28 5.47 18.50 -14.40
CA VAL A 28 4.63 17.50 -13.71
C VAL A 28 3.60 18.22 -12.86
N ILE A 29 2.32 17.98 -13.12
CA ILE A 29 1.25 18.35 -12.20
C ILE A 29 0.81 17.11 -11.41
N ILE A 30 0.54 17.31 -10.13
CA ILE A 30 0.08 16.27 -9.24
C ILE A 30 -1.31 16.61 -8.75
N THR A 31 -2.22 15.64 -8.82
CA THR A 31 -3.55 15.75 -8.23
C THR A 31 -3.73 14.69 -7.14
N THR A 32 -4.55 15.01 -6.16
CA THR A 32 -4.93 14.09 -5.09
C THR A 32 -6.38 14.32 -4.70
N ARG A 33 -6.89 13.53 -3.78
CA ARG A 33 -8.19 13.72 -3.16
C ARG A 33 -8.06 13.76 -1.64
N GLY A 34 -8.96 14.45 -0.97
CA GLY A 34 -8.99 14.48 0.48
C GLY A 34 -10.25 15.14 0.99
N ASN A 35 -10.70 14.70 2.16
CA ASN A 35 -11.71 15.33 2.99
C ASN A 35 -11.36 15.06 4.45
N GLU A 36 -12.16 15.53 5.39
CA GLU A 36 -11.93 15.35 6.84
C GLU A 36 -11.77 13.87 7.22
N ASP A 37 -12.58 12.98 6.62
CA ASP A 37 -12.57 11.55 6.89
C ASP A 37 -11.44 10.78 6.17
N TYR A 38 -10.83 11.37 5.13
CA TYR A 38 -9.81 10.72 4.31
C TYR A 38 -8.71 11.71 3.90
N SER A 39 -7.82 11.98 4.83
CA SER A 39 -6.73 12.96 4.66
C SER A 39 -5.34 12.34 4.63
N GLU A 40 -5.21 11.00 4.74
CA GLU A 40 -3.91 10.34 4.90
C GLU A 40 -2.98 10.57 3.71
N THR A 41 -3.49 10.45 2.48
CA THR A 41 -2.71 10.71 1.27
C THR A 41 -2.23 12.15 1.23
N HIS A 42 -3.11 13.10 1.53
CA HIS A 42 -2.78 14.52 1.53
C HIS A 42 -1.70 14.86 2.57
N ARG A 43 -1.86 14.35 3.80
CA ARG A 43 -0.85 14.55 4.88
C ARG A 43 0.52 13.97 4.53
N LEU A 44 0.58 12.82 3.85
CA LEU A 44 1.85 12.26 3.39
C LEU A 44 2.49 13.12 2.30
N LEU A 45 1.71 13.66 1.37
CA LEU A 45 2.21 14.61 0.36
C LEU A 45 2.80 15.84 1.02
N GLU A 46 2.12 16.42 2.01
CA GLU A 46 2.62 17.56 2.79
C GLU A 46 3.91 17.20 3.56
N LEU A 47 3.96 16.04 4.23
CA LEU A 47 5.14 15.55 4.96
C LEU A 47 6.36 15.47 4.05
N PHE A 48 6.18 15.00 2.83
CA PHE A 48 7.26 14.90 1.83
C PHE A 48 7.45 16.17 0.99
N LYS A 49 6.73 17.26 1.32
CA LYS A 49 6.78 18.54 0.60
C LYS A 49 6.49 18.39 -0.91
N ILE A 50 5.53 17.53 -1.23
CA ILE A 50 5.05 17.30 -2.59
C ILE A 50 3.79 18.15 -2.79
N GLU A 51 3.90 19.21 -3.59
CA GLU A 51 2.77 20.06 -3.93
C GLU A 51 1.79 19.30 -4.85
N ALA A 52 0.49 19.32 -4.50
CA ALA A 52 -0.55 18.67 -5.27
C ALA A 52 -1.87 19.46 -5.22
N TYR A 53 -2.60 19.46 -6.32
CA TYR A 53 -3.96 19.98 -6.36
C TYR A 53 -4.92 18.97 -5.71
N CYS A 54 -5.53 19.36 -4.59
CA CYS A 54 -6.57 18.53 -3.96
C CYS A 54 -7.90 18.73 -4.69
N ILE A 55 -8.38 17.70 -5.37
CA ILE A 55 -9.61 17.76 -6.20
C ILE A 55 -10.60 16.72 -5.70
N GLY A 56 -11.71 17.18 -5.14
CA GLY A 56 -12.76 16.34 -4.58
C GLY A 56 -12.31 15.52 -3.39
N GLY A 57 -13.17 14.63 -2.92
CA GLY A 57 -12.96 13.82 -1.73
C GLY A 57 -13.21 12.32 -1.92
N TYR A 58 -13.18 11.60 -0.81
CA TYR A 58 -13.56 10.20 -0.75
C TYR A 58 -15.08 10.07 -0.63
N GLY A 59 -15.71 9.31 -1.51
CA GLY A 59 -17.17 9.15 -1.57
C GLY A 59 -17.79 8.24 -0.51
N GLY A 60 -17.06 7.91 0.55
CA GLY A 60 -17.55 7.07 1.63
C GLY A 60 -17.70 5.58 1.24
N ALA A 61 -18.47 4.82 2.03
CA ALA A 61 -18.64 3.37 1.84
C ALA A 61 -19.71 3.03 0.77
N SER A 62 -20.69 3.90 0.53
CA SER A 62 -21.79 3.61 -0.39
C SER A 62 -21.37 3.67 -1.86
N LYS A 63 -22.01 2.83 -2.69
CA LYS A 63 -21.77 2.83 -4.13
C LYS A 63 -22.20 4.16 -4.77
N LEU A 64 -23.33 4.73 -4.32
CA LEU A 64 -23.83 6.02 -4.80
C LEU A 64 -22.86 7.15 -4.47
N GLY A 65 -22.43 7.27 -3.20
CA GLY A 65 -21.48 8.29 -2.78
C GLY A 65 -20.15 8.21 -3.54
N LYS A 66 -19.65 6.99 -3.77
CA LYS A 66 -18.44 6.77 -4.59
C LYS A 66 -18.64 7.24 -6.04
N LEU A 67 -19.79 7.00 -6.64
CA LEU A 67 -20.09 7.47 -7.99
C LEU A 67 -20.19 9.00 -8.03
N GLN A 68 -20.88 9.62 -7.07
CA GLN A 68 -20.98 11.07 -6.96
C GLN A 68 -19.60 11.73 -6.80
N ALA A 69 -18.75 11.21 -5.93
CA ALA A 69 -17.38 11.70 -5.75
C ALA A 69 -16.55 11.58 -7.03
N ARG A 70 -16.70 10.50 -7.81
CA ARG A 70 -16.04 10.36 -9.12
C ARG A 70 -16.45 11.45 -10.09
N LEU A 71 -17.76 11.67 -10.27
CA LEU A 71 -18.28 12.73 -11.17
C LEU A 71 -17.76 14.10 -10.75
N GLN A 72 -17.76 14.39 -9.45
CA GLN A 72 -17.23 15.64 -8.93
C GLN A 72 -15.74 15.82 -9.24
N ARG A 73 -14.93 14.76 -9.06
CA ARG A 73 -13.51 14.82 -9.38
C ARG A 73 -13.26 14.99 -10.87
N GLN A 74 -14.00 14.29 -11.73
CA GLN A 74 -13.89 14.44 -13.19
C GLN A 74 -14.13 15.87 -13.62
N ASN A 75 -15.21 16.50 -13.14
CA ASN A 75 -15.48 17.91 -13.41
C ASN A 75 -14.35 18.83 -12.87
N GLY A 76 -13.81 18.51 -11.68
CA GLY A 76 -12.71 19.28 -11.10
C GLY A 76 -11.41 19.17 -11.92
N PHE A 77 -11.13 18.05 -12.55
CA PHE A 77 -9.99 17.90 -13.46
C PHE A 77 -10.15 18.76 -14.71
N LEU A 78 -11.34 18.77 -15.33
CA LEU A 78 -11.62 19.62 -16.49
C LEU A 78 -11.41 21.09 -16.14
N SER A 79 -11.99 21.57 -15.03
CA SER A 79 -11.80 22.93 -14.55
C SER A 79 -10.36 23.28 -14.23
N LEU A 80 -9.57 22.30 -13.72
CA LEU A 80 -8.13 22.49 -13.51
C LEU A 80 -7.41 22.73 -14.84
N PHE A 81 -7.64 21.88 -15.84
CA PHE A 81 -6.96 21.99 -17.15
C PHE A 81 -7.37 23.27 -17.90
N GLU A 82 -8.64 23.68 -17.83
CA GLU A 82 -9.09 24.97 -18.35
C GLU A 82 -8.35 26.14 -17.70
N ARG A 83 -8.24 26.15 -16.36
CA ARG A 83 -7.51 27.19 -15.63
C ARG A 83 -6.01 27.22 -15.95
N LEU A 84 -5.40 26.05 -16.17
CA LEU A 84 -3.98 25.95 -16.54
C LEU A 84 -3.75 26.31 -18.02
N GLY A 85 -4.78 26.32 -18.85
CA GLY A 85 -4.68 26.52 -20.31
C GLY A 85 -3.85 25.45 -20.99
N LYS A 86 -3.73 24.26 -20.39
CA LYS A 86 -2.88 23.17 -20.88
C LYS A 86 -3.56 21.82 -20.70
N THR A 87 -3.46 20.95 -21.69
CA THR A 87 -3.88 19.54 -21.59
C THR A 87 -2.64 18.66 -21.35
N PRO A 88 -2.69 17.71 -20.42
CA PRO A 88 -1.62 16.76 -20.19
C PRO A 88 -1.32 15.89 -21.42
N GLN A 89 -0.05 15.57 -21.64
CA GLN A 89 0.42 14.71 -22.73
C GLN A 89 0.32 13.23 -22.37
N ILE A 90 0.51 12.90 -21.09
CA ILE A 90 0.31 11.57 -20.52
C ILE A 90 -0.30 11.70 -19.13
N PHE A 91 -1.00 10.65 -18.71
CA PHE A 91 -1.57 10.48 -17.39
C PHE A 91 -0.98 9.25 -16.70
N ILE A 92 -0.52 9.39 -15.45
CA ILE A 92 0.10 8.32 -14.66
C ILE A 92 -0.70 8.15 -13.36
N THR A 93 -0.98 6.91 -12.99
CA THR A 93 -1.64 6.62 -11.70
C THR A 93 -1.40 5.19 -11.23
N GLY A 94 -1.69 4.91 -9.95
CA GLY A 94 -1.74 3.56 -9.38
C GLY A 94 -3.16 3.06 -9.08
N ALA A 95 -4.12 3.95 -8.82
CA ALA A 95 -5.43 3.52 -8.32
C ALA A 95 -6.59 4.49 -8.62
N SER A 96 -6.42 5.47 -9.49
CA SER A 96 -7.47 6.46 -9.78
C SER A 96 -8.40 6.01 -10.89
N VAL A 97 -9.64 5.70 -10.56
CA VAL A 97 -10.69 5.39 -11.55
C VAL A 97 -11.08 6.65 -12.31
N GLU A 98 -11.36 7.72 -11.61
CA GLU A 98 -11.80 8.98 -12.18
C GLU A 98 -10.74 9.64 -13.05
N GLY A 99 -9.47 9.56 -12.64
CA GLY A 99 -8.35 10.07 -13.42
C GLY A 99 -8.17 9.30 -14.74
N VAL A 100 -8.21 7.96 -14.67
CA VAL A 100 -8.12 7.08 -15.85
C VAL A 100 -9.24 7.38 -16.84
N GLN A 101 -10.48 7.47 -16.37
CA GLN A 101 -11.65 7.71 -17.23
C GLN A 101 -11.62 9.11 -17.85
N THR A 102 -11.18 10.13 -17.09
CA THR A 102 -11.01 11.49 -17.61
C THR A 102 -9.91 11.56 -18.65
N ALA A 103 -8.74 10.98 -18.36
CA ALA A 103 -7.62 10.98 -19.30
C ALA A 103 -7.98 10.27 -20.61
N TYR A 104 -8.57 9.07 -20.52
CA TYR A 104 -9.03 8.32 -21.69
C TYR A 104 -10.07 9.11 -22.51
N GLY A 105 -11.05 9.73 -21.84
CA GLY A 105 -12.08 10.56 -22.52
C GLY A 105 -11.53 11.79 -23.21
N LEU A 106 -10.36 12.30 -22.78
CA LEU A 106 -9.65 13.42 -23.42
C LEU A 106 -8.61 12.96 -24.45
N GLY A 107 -8.50 11.66 -24.73
CA GLY A 107 -7.49 11.11 -25.63
C GLY A 107 -6.07 11.15 -25.07
N ILE A 108 -5.90 11.32 -23.76
CA ILE A 108 -4.60 11.33 -23.08
C ILE A 108 -4.18 9.89 -22.79
N PRO A 109 -2.98 9.43 -23.25
CA PRO A 109 -2.47 8.10 -22.92
C PRO A 109 -2.41 7.84 -21.42
N VAL A 110 -2.95 6.69 -20.99
CA VAL A 110 -3.04 6.26 -19.59
C VAL A 110 -1.95 5.27 -19.26
N ILE A 111 -1.11 5.61 -18.30
CA ILE A 111 -0.08 4.73 -17.73
C ILE A 111 -0.53 4.30 -16.33
N ASN A 112 -0.78 3.02 -16.15
CA ASN A 112 -1.32 2.46 -14.91
C ASN A 112 -0.30 1.57 -14.20
N PHE A 113 -0.06 1.84 -12.92
CA PHE A 113 0.70 0.94 -12.04
C PHE A 113 -0.29 0.09 -11.24
N ALA A 114 -0.33 -1.20 -11.51
CA ALA A 114 -1.37 -2.06 -10.98
C ALA A 114 -0.79 -3.35 -10.36
N ASP A 115 -0.90 -3.48 -9.05
CA ASP A 115 -0.38 -4.60 -8.27
C ASP A 115 -1.47 -5.60 -7.81
N THR A 116 -2.74 -5.19 -7.82
CA THR A 116 -3.87 -5.98 -7.30
C THR A 116 -5.02 -6.06 -8.31
N PRO A 117 -4.81 -6.70 -9.49
CA PRO A 117 -5.83 -6.78 -10.53
C PRO A 117 -7.01 -7.70 -10.15
N ILE A 118 -6.78 -8.68 -9.28
CA ILE A 118 -7.81 -9.62 -8.81
C ILE A 118 -7.94 -9.62 -7.28
N ALA A 119 -9.12 -9.97 -6.79
CA ALA A 119 -9.39 -10.26 -5.39
C ALA A 119 -9.09 -11.75 -5.12
N GLY A 120 -7.83 -12.06 -4.85
CA GLY A 120 -7.34 -13.43 -4.64
C GLY A 120 -5.99 -13.67 -5.31
N HIS A 121 -5.59 -14.93 -5.38
CA HIS A 121 -4.33 -15.40 -5.97
C HIS A 121 -4.55 -16.48 -7.05
N ILE A 122 -5.78 -16.89 -7.28
CA ILE A 122 -6.16 -17.80 -8.35
C ILE A 122 -6.90 -16.99 -9.40
N PHE A 123 -6.33 -16.92 -10.59
CA PHE A 123 -6.92 -16.15 -11.67
C PHE A 123 -8.27 -16.70 -12.09
N SER A 124 -9.25 -15.83 -12.15
CA SER A 124 -10.52 -16.03 -12.83
C SER A 124 -11.10 -14.67 -13.24
N LEU A 125 -11.95 -14.65 -14.26
CA LEU A 125 -12.64 -13.43 -14.68
C LEU A 125 -13.55 -12.87 -13.56
N GLN A 126 -14.11 -13.71 -12.72
CA GLN A 126 -14.93 -13.31 -11.58
C GLN A 126 -14.12 -12.64 -10.48
N ALA A 127 -12.86 -13.02 -10.34
CA ALA A 127 -11.94 -12.45 -9.34
C ALA A 127 -11.43 -11.04 -9.70
N LEU A 128 -11.57 -10.60 -10.95
CA LEU A 128 -11.19 -9.26 -11.38
C LEU A 128 -11.88 -8.19 -10.54
N THR A 129 -11.10 -7.29 -9.94
CA THR A 129 -11.64 -6.24 -9.07
C THR A 129 -12.45 -5.21 -9.87
N ILE A 130 -13.36 -4.52 -9.20
CA ILE A 130 -14.09 -3.40 -9.80
C ILE A 130 -13.12 -2.31 -10.29
N LEU A 131 -12.08 -2.03 -9.49
CA LEU A 131 -11.03 -1.08 -9.85
C LEU A 131 -10.40 -1.46 -11.19
N SER A 132 -9.93 -2.71 -11.32
CA SER A 132 -9.29 -3.21 -12.54
C SER A 132 -10.19 -3.12 -13.75
N ARG A 133 -11.47 -3.47 -13.61
CA ARG A 133 -12.47 -3.38 -14.69
C ARG A 133 -12.74 -1.96 -15.14
N LEU A 134 -12.58 -0.97 -14.27
CA LEU A 134 -12.84 0.45 -14.56
C LEU A 134 -11.59 1.22 -15.03
N THR A 135 -10.41 0.60 -14.97
CA THR A 135 -9.14 1.30 -15.26
C THR A 135 -8.29 0.59 -16.31
N LEU A 136 -8.02 -0.70 -16.15
CA LEU A 136 -7.07 -1.41 -17.00
C LEU A 136 -7.46 -1.50 -18.47
N PRO A 137 -8.72 -1.71 -18.86
CA PRO A 137 -9.13 -1.69 -20.26
C PRO A 137 -8.87 -0.36 -20.99
N LEU A 138 -8.72 0.73 -20.23
CA LEU A 138 -8.50 2.08 -20.74
C LEU A 138 -7.01 2.47 -20.74
N SER A 139 -6.13 1.56 -20.33
CA SER A 139 -4.70 1.83 -20.17
C SER A 139 -3.95 1.64 -21.49
N SER A 140 -3.14 2.63 -21.86
CA SER A 140 -2.18 2.56 -22.99
C SER A 140 -0.93 1.76 -22.61
N LEU A 141 -0.60 1.72 -21.32
CA LEU A 141 0.54 1.00 -20.77
C LEU A 141 0.26 0.60 -19.32
N VAL A 142 0.59 -0.63 -18.95
CA VAL A 142 0.45 -1.14 -17.59
C VAL A 142 1.81 -1.61 -17.09
N PHE A 143 2.21 -1.09 -15.93
CA PHE A 143 3.34 -1.59 -15.17
C PHE A 143 2.84 -2.39 -13.97
N HIS A 144 3.48 -3.50 -13.67
CA HIS A 144 3.11 -4.35 -12.53
C HIS A 144 4.34 -5.04 -11.91
N PRO A 145 4.28 -5.42 -10.61
CA PRO A 145 5.37 -6.17 -9.99
C PRO A 145 5.44 -7.59 -10.56
N PHE A 146 6.65 -8.12 -10.66
CA PHE A 146 6.91 -9.45 -11.24
C PHE A 146 6.11 -10.61 -10.61
N VAL A 147 5.65 -10.44 -9.38
CA VAL A 147 4.86 -11.47 -8.65
C VAL A 147 3.43 -11.60 -9.17
N VAL A 148 2.93 -10.64 -9.94
CA VAL A 148 1.56 -10.66 -10.49
C VAL A 148 1.61 -11.14 -11.94
N PRO A 149 0.85 -12.19 -12.32
CA PRO A 149 0.85 -12.71 -13.68
C PRO A 149 0.27 -11.73 -14.71
N ALA A 150 0.92 -11.60 -15.87
CA ALA A 150 0.47 -10.76 -16.99
C ALA A 150 -0.94 -11.12 -17.47
N GLN A 151 -1.34 -12.39 -17.37
CA GLN A 151 -2.68 -12.88 -17.71
C GLN A 151 -3.82 -12.07 -17.08
N CYS A 152 -3.60 -11.50 -15.88
CA CYS A 152 -4.59 -10.68 -15.20
C CYS A 152 -4.94 -9.40 -15.97
N TYR A 153 -4.01 -8.89 -16.76
CA TYR A 153 -4.15 -7.66 -17.55
C TYR A 153 -4.58 -7.97 -18.97
N GLU A 154 -4.02 -9.03 -19.58
CA GLU A 154 -4.43 -9.53 -20.90
C GLU A 154 -5.93 -9.85 -20.93
N ALA A 155 -6.46 -10.45 -19.87
CA ALA A 155 -7.88 -10.77 -19.73
C ALA A 155 -8.82 -9.55 -19.71
N LEU A 156 -8.27 -8.36 -19.52
CA LEU A 156 -8.98 -7.07 -19.57
C LEU A 156 -8.76 -6.33 -20.90
N GLY A 157 -8.14 -6.99 -21.88
CA GLY A 157 -7.92 -6.44 -23.21
C GLY A 157 -6.70 -5.55 -23.36
N VAL A 158 -5.80 -5.53 -22.37
CA VAL A 158 -4.51 -4.84 -22.53
C VAL A 158 -3.62 -5.68 -23.45
N ALA A 159 -3.09 -5.08 -24.51
CA ALA A 159 -2.21 -5.77 -25.44
C ALA A 159 -0.90 -6.18 -24.75
N LYS A 160 -0.39 -7.37 -25.07
CA LYS A 160 0.75 -7.99 -24.38
C LYS A 160 2.00 -7.09 -24.38
N GLU A 161 2.26 -6.40 -25.46
CA GLU A 161 3.38 -5.45 -25.63
C GLU A 161 3.24 -4.19 -24.76
N ASN A 162 2.06 -3.96 -24.19
CA ASN A 162 1.73 -2.87 -23.29
C ASN A 162 1.64 -3.30 -21.81
N ILE A 163 2.03 -4.54 -21.50
CA ILE A 163 2.10 -5.07 -20.15
C ILE A 163 3.57 -5.28 -19.81
N ILE A 164 4.07 -4.53 -18.84
CA ILE A 164 5.50 -4.54 -18.48
C ILE A 164 5.63 -4.85 -16.98
N ALA A 165 6.25 -5.99 -16.68
CA ALA A 165 6.65 -6.30 -15.32
C ALA A 165 7.89 -5.49 -14.94
N TYR A 166 7.88 -4.90 -13.72
CA TYR A 166 9.11 -4.45 -13.09
C TYR A 166 9.63 -5.51 -12.11
N GLU A 167 10.95 -5.64 -12.03
CA GLU A 167 11.64 -6.74 -11.38
C GLU A 167 11.89 -6.52 -9.88
N PHE A 168 10.91 -5.86 -9.21
CA PHE A 168 10.93 -5.66 -7.76
C PHE A 168 9.52 -5.67 -7.17
N ILE A 169 9.42 -5.77 -5.86
CA ILE A 169 8.20 -5.56 -5.09
C ILE A 169 8.27 -4.14 -4.50
N ASP A 170 7.19 -3.40 -4.60
CA ASP A 170 7.09 -1.96 -4.38
C ASP A 170 7.77 -1.45 -3.09
N VAL A 171 7.66 -2.21 -1.99
CA VAL A 171 8.19 -1.81 -0.68
C VAL A 171 9.71 -1.61 -0.69
N ALA A 172 10.43 -2.25 -1.60
CA ALA A 172 11.86 -2.07 -1.78
C ALA A 172 12.24 -0.62 -2.14
N LEU A 173 11.34 0.12 -2.81
CA LEU A 173 11.58 1.51 -3.21
C LEU A 173 11.77 2.47 -2.03
N TRP A 174 11.14 2.21 -0.90
CA TRP A 174 11.19 3.12 0.25
C TRP A 174 11.83 2.52 1.50
N LEU A 175 12.08 1.20 1.52
CA LEU A 175 12.70 0.55 2.67
C LEU A 175 14.19 0.25 2.49
N ARG A 176 14.69 0.21 1.25
CA ARG A 176 16.10 -0.14 0.98
C ARG A 176 17.09 0.67 1.81
N ASP A 177 16.88 1.97 1.90
CA ASP A 177 17.75 2.89 2.60
C ASP A 177 17.14 3.36 3.94
N LEU A 178 16.26 2.52 4.52
CA LEU A 178 15.61 2.85 5.79
C LEU A 178 16.67 2.99 6.87
N LYS A 179 16.78 4.21 7.40
CA LYS A 179 17.64 4.51 8.53
C LYS A 179 16.87 4.35 9.84
N LYS A 180 17.58 4.07 10.90
CA LYS A 180 17.02 4.00 12.25
C LYS A 180 16.63 5.40 12.69
N GLY A 181 15.33 5.62 12.94
CA GLY A 181 14.76 6.87 13.45
C GLY A 181 14.69 6.90 14.97
N LYS A 182 13.81 7.74 15.51
CA LYS A 182 13.54 7.82 16.95
C LYS A 182 12.81 6.56 17.41
N ASP A 183 13.18 6.04 18.58
CA ASP A 183 12.55 4.87 19.17
C ASP A 183 11.16 5.25 19.73
N PHE A 184 10.10 4.74 19.10
CA PHE A 184 8.74 4.99 19.54
C PHE A 184 8.40 4.37 20.90
N ARG A 185 9.18 3.36 21.33
CA ARG A 185 9.00 2.69 22.62
C ARG A 185 9.25 3.61 23.80
N GLU A 186 10.22 4.54 23.64
CA GLU A 186 10.51 5.57 24.65
C GLU A 186 9.31 6.50 24.90
N GLU A 187 8.61 6.90 23.83
CA GLU A 187 7.41 7.75 23.93
C GLU A 187 6.25 7.04 24.63
N LEU A 188 6.14 5.74 24.45
CA LEU A 188 5.11 4.93 25.08
C LEU A 188 5.50 4.42 26.48
N GLY A 189 6.74 4.69 26.92
CA GLY A 189 7.25 4.20 28.22
C GLY A 189 7.34 2.68 28.29
N LEU A 190 7.63 1.99 27.16
CA LEU A 190 7.72 0.55 27.11
C LEU A 190 9.02 0.05 27.76
N ASP A 191 8.94 -1.12 28.41
CA ASP A 191 10.13 -1.82 28.89
C ASP A 191 10.94 -2.35 27.71
N SER A 192 12.09 -1.72 27.47
CA SER A 192 12.99 -2.08 26.36
C SER A 192 13.68 -3.44 26.53
N SER A 193 13.61 -4.04 27.72
CA SER A 193 14.14 -5.39 27.99
C SER A 193 13.20 -6.49 27.49
N LEU A 194 11.93 -6.15 27.22
CA LEU A 194 10.93 -7.10 26.74
C LEU A 194 10.79 -7.02 25.22
N PRO A 195 10.50 -8.16 24.56
CA PRO A 195 10.18 -8.17 23.13
C PRO A 195 9.00 -7.24 22.81
N CYS A 196 9.07 -6.57 21.66
CA CYS A 196 8.02 -5.68 21.16
C CYS A 196 7.28 -6.33 19.98
N ILE A 197 6.00 -6.62 20.18
CA ILE A 197 5.11 -7.18 19.15
C ILE A 197 4.23 -6.05 18.61
N LEU A 198 4.39 -5.70 17.35
CA LEU A 198 3.49 -4.75 16.68
C LEU A 198 2.30 -5.51 16.08
N ILE A 199 1.10 -5.02 16.36
CA ILE A 199 -0.16 -5.60 15.88
C ILE A 199 -0.87 -4.59 15.00
N ARG A 200 -1.14 -4.95 13.75
CA ARG A 200 -1.84 -4.10 12.78
C ARG A 200 -3.20 -4.68 12.43
N GLU A 201 -4.26 -3.89 12.61
CA GLU A 201 -5.61 -4.30 12.24
C GLU A 201 -5.76 -4.62 10.75
N GLU A 202 -6.65 -5.56 10.43
CA GLU A 202 -7.01 -5.90 9.05
C GLU A 202 -7.79 -4.76 8.37
N GLU A 203 -7.59 -4.63 7.06
CA GLU A 203 -8.40 -3.75 6.21
C GLU A 203 -9.75 -4.42 5.93
N TYR A 204 -10.80 -4.00 6.65
CA TYR A 204 -12.14 -4.55 6.48
C TYR A 204 -13.11 -3.62 5.71
N LYS A 205 -12.70 -2.37 5.40
CA LYS A 205 -13.50 -1.43 4.60
C LYS A 205 -13.19 -1.48 3.11
N ALA A 206 -12.19 -2.24 2.70
CA ALA A 206 -11.86 -2.39 1.28
C ALA A 206 -12.93 -3.20 0.54
N HIS A 207 -13.16 -2.88 -0.74
CA HIS A 207 -14.21 -3.51 -1.56
C HIS A 207 -14.08 -5.01 -1.74
N TYR A 208 -12.87 -5.53 -1.61
CA TYR A 208 -12.53 -6.94 -1.82
C TYR A 208 -12.55 -7.75 -0.52
N VAL A 209 -12.67 -7.12 0.63
CA VAL A 209 -12.78 -7.80 1.93
C VAL A 209 -14.26 -8.09 2.19
N LYS A 210 -14.59 -9.37 2.36
CA LYS A 210 -15.98 -9.82 2.51
C LYS A 210 -16.43 -9.88 3.98
N GLU A 211 -15.48 -10.10 4.89
CA GLU A 211 -15.76 -10.35 6.29
C GLU A 211 -14.68 -9.76 7.20
N LYS A 212 -15.08 -9.17 8.31
CA LYS A 212 -14.17 -8.74 9.38
C LYS A 212 -13.96 -9.92 10.32
N LEU A 213 -12.73 -10.44 10.38
CA LEU A 213 -12.39 -11.53 11.29
C LEU A 213 -12.01 -10.98 12.66
N PRO A 214 -12.50 -11.59 13.76
CA PRO A 214 -12.17 -11.18 15.14
C PRO A 214 -10.78 -11.64 15.59
N ILE A 215 -10.09 -12.45 14.80
CA ILE A 215 -8.85 -13.15 15.16
C ILE A 215 -7.79 -12.24 15.81
N ILE A 216 -7.60 -11.01 15.33
CA ILE A 216 -6.62 -10.07 15.89
C ILE A 216 -7.02 -9.71 17.33
N TYR A 217 -8.29 -9.34 17.56
CA TYR A 217 -8.78 -8.92 18.87
C TYR A 217 -8.73 -10.06 19.88
N GLU A 218 -9.19 -11.25 19.48
CA GLU A 218 -9.12 -12.46 20.32
C GLU A 218 -7.66 -12.85 20.61
N SER A 219 -6.75 -12.65 19.65
CA SER A 219 -5.32 -12.90 19.82
C SER A 219 -4.69 -11.96 20.83
N VAL A 220 -5.06 -10.67 20.88
CA VAL A 220 -4.51 -9.72 21.85
C VAL A 220 -4.73 -10.17 23.27
N HIS A 221 -5.94 -10.59 23.65
CA HIS A 221 -6.23 -11.10 24.99
C HIS A 221 -5.39 -12.34 25.33
N LEU A 222 -5.28 -13.27 24.37
CA LEU A 222 -4.53 -14.51 24.57
C LEU A 222 -3.01 -14.23 24.67
N LEU A 223 -2.47 -13.36 23.83
CA LEU A 223 -1.06 -12.97 23.86
C LEU A 223 -0.72 -12.22 25.16
N SER A 224 -1.58 -11.25 25.57
CA SER A 224 -1.38 -10.45 26.77
C SER A 224 -1.28 -11.31 28.04
N SER A 225 -2.12 -12.34 28.14
CA SER A 225 -2.11 -13.25 29.31
C SER A 225 -1.03 -14.34 29.24
N SER A 226 -0.44 -14.57 28.06
CA SER A 226 0.43 -15.75 27.81
C SER A 226 1.88 -15.41 27.52
N LEU A 227 2.21 -14.15 27.21
CA LEU A 227 3.55 -13.70 26.83
C LEU A 227 4.04 -12.57 27.74
N ASN A 228 5.32 -12.62 28.09
CA ASN A 228 6.02 -11.49 28.70
C ASN A 228 6.63 -10.63 27.57
N ALA A 229 5.80 -9.76 26.99
CA ALA A 229 6.14 -8.92 25.84
C ALA A 229 5.31 -7.64 25.84
N ASN A 230 5.82 -6.58 25.25
CA ASN A 230 5.06 -5.37 24.93
C ASN A 230 4.20 -5.65 23.69
N LEU A 231 2.89 -5.50 23.81
CA LEU A 231 1.95 -5.62 22.69
C LEU A 231 1.52 -4.22 22.27
N VAL A 232 1.91 -3.79 21.07
CA VAL A 232 1.59 -2.47 20.55
C VAL A 232 0.59 -2.59 19.41
N ILE A 233 -0.62 -2.07 19.61
CA ILE A 233 -1.64 -2.05 18.57
C ILE A 233 -1.53 -0.74 17.80
N MET A 234 -1.33 -0.84 16.48
CA MET A 234 -1.40 0.28 15.56
C MET A 234 -2.78 0.31 14.89
N PRO A 235 -3.67 1.25 15.29
CA PRO A 235 -5.02 1.34 14.75
C PRO A 235 -5.01 1.61 13.25
N ARG A 236 -5.97 1.04 12.54
CA ARG A 236 -6.19 1.36 11.13
C ARG A 236 -7.23 2.47 10.97
N TYR A 237 -8.19 2.49 11.86
CA TYR A 237 -9.28 3.46 11.89
C TYR A 237 -9.23 4.28 13.19
N GLY A 238 -10.28 4.37 13.95
CA GLY A 238 -10.25 5.05 15.24
C GLY A 238 -9.71 4.16 16.35
N SER A 239 -9.11 4.75 17.38
CA SER A 239 -8.54 4.06 18.54
C SER A 239 -9.53 3.84 19.71
N GLU A 240 -10.64 4.59 19.76
CA GLU A 240 -11.57 4.59 20.89
C GLU A 240 -12.07 3.18 21.29
N GLY A 241 -12.46 2.35 20.30
CA GLY A 241 -12.88 0.98 20.54
C GLY A 241 -11.77 0.10 21.10
N LEU A 242 -10.55 0.27 20.61
CA LEU A 242 -9.37 -0.47 21.09
C LEU A 242 -8.98 -0.07 22.51
N ILE A 243 -9.03 1.22 22.82
CA ILE A 243 -8.75 1.74 24.18
C ILE A 243 -9.78 1.18 25.17
N LYS A 244 -11.05 1.16 24.79
CA LYS A 244 -12.12 0.61 25.63
C LYS A 244 -11.94 -0.88 25.89
N GLU A 245 -11.51 -1.65 24.90
CA GLU A 245 -11.37 -3.11 24.97
C GLU A 245 -10.06 -3.52 25.66
N PHE A 246 -8.94 -2.88 25.32
CA PHE A 246 -7.61 -3.34 25.73
C PHE A 246 -6.89 -2.41 26.71
N GLY A 247 -7.39 -1.20 26.96
CA GLY A 247 -6.72 -0.20 27.81
C GLY A 247 -6.54 -0.61 29.28
N GLY A 248 -7.21 -1.69 29.73
CA GLY A 248 -7.03 -2.28 31.05
C GLY A 248 -5.92 -3.35 31.13
N LEU A 249 -5.27 -3.71 30.01
CA LEU A 249 -4.22 -4.72 29.99
C LEU A 249 -2.85 -4.03 30.11
N ASN A 250 -2.08 -4.41 31.14
CA ASN A 250 -0.84 -3.71 31.52
C ASN A 250 0.26 -3.73 30.44
N ASN A 251 0.28 -4.74 29.57
CA ASN A 251 1.30 -4.91 28.54
C ASN A 251 0.77 -4.64 27.13
N VAL A 252 -0.42 -4.02 27.01
CA VAL A 252 -1.02 -3.63 25.73
C VAL A 252 -1.05 -2.11 25.63
N HIS A 253 -0.49 -1.60 24.55
CA HIS A 253 -0.38 -0.18 24.27
C HIS A 253 -1.00 0.15 22.92
N ILE A 254 -1.71 1.26 22.81
CA ILE A 254 -2.36 1.68 21.58
C ILE A 254 -1.61 2.87 21.01
N LEU A 255 -1.05 2.69 19.82
CA LEU A 255 -0.26 3.71 19.13
C LEU A 255 -1.20 4.61 18.32
N GLU A 256 -1.67 5.69 18.90
CA GLU A 256 -2.58 6.63 18.23
C GLU A 256 -1.89 7.54 17.23
N LYS A 257 -0.60 7.79 17.44
CA LYS A 257 0.23 8.62 16.57
C LYS A 257 0.64 7.84 15.33
N LYS A 258 0.60 8.47 14.17
CA LYS A 258 1.21 7.94 12.95
C LYS A 258 2.71 8.17 12.99
N LEU A 259 3.46 7.11 12.77
CA LEU A 259 4.91 7.10 12.76
C LEU A 259 5.47 6.88 11.35
N ASP A 260 6.65 7.40 11.11
CA ASP A 260 7.45 7.01 9.94
C ASP A 260 7.96 5.57 10.11
N PRO A 261 8.06 4.77 9.05
CA PRO A 261 8.63 3.41 9.09
C PRO A 261 9.96 3.30 9.84
N SER A 262 10.81 4.32 9.78
CA SER A 262 12.09 4.39 10.50
C SER A 262 11.96 4.45 12.02
N GLU A 263 10.81 4.92 12.53
CA GLU A 263 10.58 5.12 13.96
C GLU A 263 10.07 3.86 14.64
N PHE A 264 9.52 2.85 13.90
CA PHE A 264 8.97 1.66 14.52
C PHE A 264 9.57 0.33 14.01
N TYR A 265 9.81 0.12 12.70
CA TYR A 265 10.37 -1.15 12.23
C TYR A 265 11.69 -1.56 12.88
N PRO A 266 12.66 -0.67 13.12
CA PRO A 266 13.92 -1.05 13.76
C PRO A 266 13.79 -1.46 15.24
N TYR A 267 12.61 -1.34 15.83
CA TYR A 267 12.35 -1.49 17.26
C TYR A 267 11.30 -2.54 17.61
N ILE A 268 10.83 -3.29 16.61
CA ILE A 268 9.89 -4.38 16.82
C ILE A 268 10.56 -5.73 16.52
N ASP A 269 10.17 -6.74 17.27
CA ASP A 269 10.68 -8.11 17.18
C ASP A 269 9.77 -9.03 16.40
N LEU A 270 8.49 -8.65 16.26
CA LEU A 270 7.47 -9.43 15.57
C LEU A 270 6.37 -8.49 15.06
N LEU A 271 5.93 -8.69 13.82
CA LEU A 271 4.68 -8.13 13.31
C LEU A 271 3.57 -9.18 13.28
N ILE A 272 2.41 -8.85 13.84
CA ILE A 272 1.15 -9.56 13.60
C ILE A 272 0.27 -8.67 12.76
N GLY A 273 0.12 -9.00 11.46
CA GLY A 273 -0.46 -8.10 10.47
C GLY A 273 -1.72 -8.66 9.80
N GLY A 274 -2.81 -7.88 9.86
CA GLY A 274 -4.01 -8.09 9.06
C GLY A 274 -3.98 -7.36 7.71
N GLY A 275 -2.89 -6.64 7.37
CA GLY A 275 -2.77 -5.82 6.16
C GLY A 275 -1.63 -6.24 5.23
N GLY A 276 -1.82 -6.05 3.91
CA GLY A 276 -0.83 -6.50 2.91
C GLY A 276 0.48 -5.72 2.94
N THR A 277 0.44 -4.38 2.92
CA THR A 277 1.64 -3.54 2.79
C THR A 277 2.60 -3.72 3.96
N MET A 278 2.12 -3.66 5.21
CA MET A 278 2.99 -3.83 6.38
C MET A 278 3.57 -5.25 6.49
N ASN A 279 2.84 -6.28 6.05
CA ASN A 279 3.39 -7.63 5.97
C ASN A 279 4.55 -7.71 4.95
N LEU A 280 4.41 -7.07 3.78
CA LEU A 280 5.48 -6.96 2.79
C LEU A 280 6.69 -6.19 3.34
N GLU A 281 6.45 -5.08 4.02
CA GLU A 281 7.49 -4.23 4.60
C GLU A 281 8.31 -4.97 5.66
N SER A 282 7.63 -5.62 6.62
CA SER A 282 8.32 -6.38 7.66
C SER A 282 9.07 -7.58 7.10
N CYS A 283 8.49 -8.31 6.14
CA CYS A 283 9.18 -9.40 5.45
C CYS A 283 10.40 -8.92 4.66
N TYR A 284 10.33 -7.75 4.00
CA TYR A 284 11.48 -7.14 3.33
C TYR A 284 12.61 -6.87 4.32
N LEU A 285 12.29 -6.28 5.47
CA LEU A 285 13.24 -5.94 6.52
C LEU A 285 13.76 -7.15 7.31
N GLY A 286 13.24 -8.35 7.06
CA GLY A 286 13.61 -9.58 7.76
C GLY A 286 13.00 -9.68 9.15
N ILE A 287 12.01 -8.86 9.47
CA ILE A 287 11.27 -8.93 10.74
C ILE A 287 10.30 -10.11 10.66
N PRO A 288 10.31 -11.02 11.65
CA PRO A 288 9.36 -12.12 11.73
C PRO A 288 7.92 -11.61 11.60
N THR A 289 7.10 -12.28 10.80
CA THR A 289 5.76 -11.80 10.45
C THR A 289 4.74 -12.93 10.55
N ILE A 290 3.63 -12.68 11.25
CA ILE A 290 2.45 -13.54 11.29
C ILE A 290 1.31 -12.79 10.62
N SER A 291 0.81 -13.33 9.51
CA SER A 291 -0.37 -12.80 8.83
C SER A 291 -1.64 -13.44 9.39
N THR A 292 -2.61 -12.61 9.74
CA THR A 292 -3.98 -13.05 10.10
C THR A 292 -4.99 -12.68 9.02
N ARG A 293 -4.49 -12.35 7.82
CA ARG A 293 -5.27 -11.82 6.72
C ARG A 293 -6.29 -12.84 6.20
N SER A 294 -7.53 -12.38 5.97
CA SER A 294 -8.62 -13.22 5.45
C SER A 294 -8.53 -13.47 3.94
N LEU A 295 -7.87 -12.57 3.20
CA LEU A 295 -7.73 -12.63 1.75
C LEU A 295 -6.26 -12.66 1.33
N PHE A 296 -5.86 -13.71 0.62
CA PHE A 296 -4.53 -13.80 0.02
C PHE A 296 -4.51 -13.25 -1.39
N LEU A 297 -3.51 -12.42 -1.65
CA LEU A 297 -3.14 -11.93 -2.97
C LEU A 297 -1.87 -12.65 -3.47
N TYR A 298 -1.46 -12.41 -4.70
CA TYR A 298 -0.20 -12.97 -5.24
C TYR A 298 1.01 -12.67 -4.37
N HIS A 299 1.10 -11.46 -3.83
CA HIS A 299 2.16 -11.07 -2.91
C HIS A 299 2.18 -11.93 -1.64
N ASP A 300 1.00 -12.20 -1.04
CA ASP A 300 0.92 -13.02 0.17
C ASP A 300 1.37 -14.45 -0.10
N ILE A 301 0.98 -15.02 -1.25
CA ILE A 301 1.42 -16.37 -1.65
C ILE A 301 2.93 -16.39 -1.87
N TYR A 302 3.48 -15.37 -2.55
CA TYR A 302 4.92 -15.25 -2.74
C TYR A 302 5.69 -15.24 -1.40
N LEU A 303 5.20 -14.50 -0.40
CA LEU A 303 5.82 -14.46 0.93
C LEU A 303 5.75 -15.82 1.65
N LEU A 304 4.62 -16.52 1.55
CA LEU A 304 4.44 -17.85 2.15
C LEU A 304 5.33 -18.92 1.50
N GLU A 305 5.38 -18.95 0.17
CA GLU A 305 6.20 -19.90 -0.60
C GLU A 305 7.69 -19.71 -0.32
N ASN A 306 8.12 -18.45 -0.11
CA ASN A 306 9.50 -18.14 0.27
C ASN A 306 9.75 -18.21 1.79
N ARG A 307 8.78 -18.67 2.61
CA ARG A 307 8.88 -18.81 4.06
C ARG A 307 9.23 -17.52 4.80
N LEU A 308 8.79 -16.39 4.27
CA LEU A 308 9.04 -15.06 4.84
C LEU A 308 8.01 -14.68 5.91
N MET A 309 6.84 -15.32 5.92
CA MET A 309 5.82 -15.12 6.93
C MET A 309 5.09 -16.41 7.27
N HIS A 310 4.45 -16.42 8.44
CA HIS A 310 3.49 -17.44 8.84
C HIS A 310 2.05 -16.95 8.61
N HIS A 311 1.15 -17.86 8.33
CA HIS A 311 -0.29 -17.56 8.31
C HIS A 311 -0.98 -18.24 9.49
N ALA A 312 -1.69 -17.45 10.29
CA ALA A 312 -2.50 -17.93 11.39
C ALA A 312 -3.98 -17.71 11.14
N LYS A 313 -4.77 -18.76 11.32
CA LYS A 313 -6.24 -18.77 11.12
C LYS A 313 -6.99 -18.71 12.45
N THR A 314 -6.30 -18.91 13.56
CA THR A 314 -6.89 -18.91 14.91
C THR A 314 -5.98 -18.16 15.89
N PRO A 315 -6.52 -17.62 16.99
CA PRO A 315 -5.71 -17.01 18.05
C PRO A 315 -4.66 -17.96 18.63
N GLN A 316 -4.97 -19.26 18.72
CA GLN A 316 -4.05 -20.28 19.22
C GLN A 316 -2.85 -20.47 18.28
N GLU A 317 -3.06 -20.44 16.95
CA GLU A 317 -1.97 -20.46 15.99
C GLU A 317 -1.12 -19.20 16.06
N VAL A 318 -1.73 -18.02 16.26
CA VAL A 318 -0.98 -16.77 16.49
C VAL A 318 -0.08 -16.91 17.71
N LEU A 319 -0.60 -17.39 18.85
CA LEU A 319 0.19 -17.60 20.06
C LEU A 319 1.29 -18.64 19.84
N PHE A 320 0.99 -19.74 19.16
CA PHE A 320 1.98 -20.80 18.86
C PHE A 320 3.15 -20.25 18.04
N PHE A 321 2.89 -19.55 16.96
CA PHE A 321 3.93 -18.94 16.14
C PHE A 321 4.68 -17.86 16.91
N ALA A 322 3.99 -16.98 17.63
CA ALA A 322 4.64 -15.92 18.42
C ALA A 322 5.60 -16.50 19.46
N ARG A 323 5.22 -17.54 20.22
CA ARG A 323 6.11 -18.24 21.17
C ARG A 323 7.36 -18.81 20.49
N ASN A 324 7.18 -19.49 19.36
CA ASN A 324 8.28 -20.09 18.63
C ASN A 324 9.26 -19.03 18.08
N ILE A 325 8.77 -17.92 17.59
CA ILE A 325 9.57 -16.79 17.09
C ILE A 325 10.32 -16.14 18.27
N LEU A 326 9.63 -15.78 19.34
CA LEU A 326 10.22 -15.07 20.47
C LEU A 326 11.26 -15.93 21.23
N SER A 327 11.14 -17.26 21.18
CA SER A 327 12.13 -18.16 21.78
C SER A 327 13.46 -18.25 21.02
N LYS A 328 13.53 -17.70 19.78
CA LYS A 328 14.67 -17.79 18.87
C LYS A 328 14.98 -16.46 18.19
N LEU A 329 14.74 -15.35 18.89
CA LEU A 329 14.99 -14.02 18.32
C LEU A 329 16.43 -13.87 17.87
N THR A 330 16.58 -13.43 16.63
CA THR A 330 17.86 -13.03 16.03
C THR A 330 17.68 -11.63 15.42
N PRO A 331 18.76 -10.85 15.34
CA PRO A 331 18.67 -9.56 14.65
C PRO A 331 18.13 -9.75 13.22
N PRO A 332 17.16 -8.93 12.79
CA PRO A 332 16.58 -9.05 11.46
C PRO A 332 17.62 -8.78 10.37
N VAL A 333 17.60 -9.60 9.34
CA VAL A 333 18.45 -9.45 8.14
C VAL A 333 17.52 -9.20 6.94
N PRO A 334 17.63 -8.07 6.24
CA PRO A 334 16.76 -7.77 5.12
C PRO A 334 16.81 -8.84 4.01
N ASN A 335 15.62 -9.18 3.50
CA ASN A 335 15.43 -10.16 2.43
C ASN A 335 15.42 -9.50 1.04
N ALA A 336 16.22 -8.46 0.83
CA ALA A 336 16.23 -7.68 -0.41
C ALA A 336 16.34 -8.54 -1.67
N HIS A 337 17.15 -9.62 -1.66
CA HIS A 337 17.34 -10.53 -2.79
C HIS A 337 16.07 -11.26 -3.25
N LEU A 338 15.05 -11.40 -2.39
CA LEU A 338 13.76 -11.98 -2.74
C LEU A 338 12.77 -10.91 -3.23
N PHE A 339 12.97 -9.66 -2.88
CA PHE A 339 12.09 -8.56 -3.28
C PHE A 339 12.58 -7.81 -4.52
N GLU A 340 13.84 -8.01 -4.88
CA GLU A 340 14.51 -7.26 -5.93
C GLU A 340 15.32 -8.23 -6.80
N LYS A 341 14.72 -8.72 -7.89
CA LYS A 341 15.47 -9.43 -8.93
C LYS A 341 16.44 -8.50 -9.65
N GLU A 342 16.05 -7.22 -9.77
CA GLU A 342 16.90 -6.11 -10.12
C GLU A 342 16.72 -5.01 -9.09
N LYS A 343 17.73 -4.16 -8.94
CA LYS A 343 17.68 -3.01 -8.03
C LYS A 343 16.41 -2.20 -8.26
N ALA A 344 15.56 -2.07 -7.22
CA ALA A 344 14.34 -1.30 -7.32
C ALA A 344 14.65 0.16 -7.66
N GLY A 345 13.98 0.68 -8.69
CA GLY A 345 14.16 2.04 -9.18
C GLY A 345 13.29 2.29 -10.40
N PHE A 346 13.22 3.54 -10.80
CA PHE A 346 12.34 3.99 -11.86
C PHE A 346 13.06 4.30 -13.18
N GLU A 347 14.37 4.15 -13.24
CA GLU A 347 15.17 4.55 -14.40
C GLU A 347 14.70 3.87 -15.68
N LYS A 348 14.54 2.54 -15.67
CA LYS A 348 14.04 1.77 -16.82
C LYS A 348 12.60 2.12 -17.18
N ILE A 349 11.76 2.30 -16.16
CA ILE A 349 10.34 2.66 -16.32
C ILE A 349 10.23 4.03 -16.99
N VAL A 350 10.95 5.02 -16.48
CA VAL A 350 10.93 6.40 -16.97
C VAL A 350 11.55 6.49 -18.38
N GLU A 351 12.59 5.72 -18.66
CA GLU A 351 13.16 5.63 -20.02
C GLU A 351 12.14 5.04 -21.02
N THR A 352 11.39 3.99 -20.60
CA THR A 352 10.29 3.44 -21.42
C THR A 352 9.22 4.49 -21.70
N LEU A 353 8.82 5.27 -20.70
CA LEU A 353 7.85 6.36 -20.89
C LEU A 353 8.37 7.42 -21.86
N LYS A 354 9.64 7.81 -21.72
CA LYS A 354 10.27 8.78 -22.59
C LYS A 354 10.29 8.31 -24.04
N GLN A 355 10.71 7.07 -24.29
CA GLN A 355 10.77 6.50 -25.64
C GLN A 355 9.39 6.39 -26.29
N ARG A 356 8.36 5.97 -25.53
CA ARG A 356 7.02 5.73 -26.09
C ARG A 356 6.18 6.99 -26.29
N PHE A 357 6.39 8.03 -25.48
CA PHE A 357 5.46 9.17 -25.43
C PHE A 357 6.10 10.54 -25.64
N PHE A 358 7.44 10.65 -25.58
CA PHE A 358 8.14 11.94 -25.66
C PHE A 358 9.20 12.01 -26.74
N THR A 359 9.54 10.89 -27.37
CA THR A 359 10.45 10.89 -28.52
C THR A 359 9.61 11.09 -29.80
N PRO A 360 9.94 12.06 -30.68
CA PRO A 360 9.27 12.17 -31.97
C PRO A 360 9.52 10.88 -32.79
N ASN A 361 8.47 10.35 -33.41
CA ASN A 361 8.58 9.28 -34.41
C ASN A 361 9.29 9.81 -35.65
#